data_49a662548ee3ee9b7da37eb3bee4b7d8
#
_entry.id   49a662548ee3ee9b7da37eb3bee4b7d8
#
_cell.length_a   1.000
_cell.length_b   1.000
_cell.length_c   1.000
_cell.angle_alpha   90.00
_cell.angle_beta   90.00
_cell.angle_gamma   90.00
#
_symmetry.space_group_name_H-M   'P 1'
#
loop_
_entity.id
_entity.type
_entity.pdbx_description
1 polymer ?
#
loop_
_entity_poly.entity_id
_entity_poly.type
_entity_poly.pdbx_seq_one_letter_code
_entity_poly.pdbx_strand_id
1 'polypeptide(L)'
;MKITSFGEVLWDNLPSGKKLGGAPLNVLVRLRALGADCAIISSRGADADGDEIQRQIEEKNVSTALLQTCPDQPTSLVEVAINKCGVATYDIVYPCAWDRITLRDEALARVAESDAFVFG
;
A
#
# COMPACT_ATOMS: atom_id res chain seq x y z
N MET A 1 16.70 -12.67 1.49
CA MET A 1 15.32 -13.14 1.74
C MET A 1 14.36 -12.33 0.86
N LYS A 2 13.47 -13.02 0.20
CA LYS A 2 12.49 -12.42 -0.71
C LYS A 2 11.11 -12.47 -0.07
N ILE A 3 10.49 -11.29 0.12
CA ILE A 3 9.22 -11.16 0.84
C ILE A 3 8.23 -10.38 -0.03
N THR A 4 7.03 -10.91 -0.16
CA THR A 4 5.95 -10.28 -0.90
C THR A 4 4.76 -10.06 0.02
N SER A 5 4.13 -8.89 -0.06
CA SER A 5 2.87 -8.65 0.64
C SER A 5 1.73 -8.33 -0.32
N PHE A 6 0.52 -8.55 0.15
CA PHE A 6 -0.73 -8.29 -0.56
C PHE A 6 -1.67 -7.49 0.35
N GLY A 7 -2.21 -6.43 -0.17
CA GLY A 7 -3.23 -5.65 0.53
C GLY A 7 -3.21 -4.18 0.15
N GLU A 8 -3.73 -3.36 1.03
CA GLU A 8 -3.94 -1.94 0.75
C GLU A 8 -2.66 -1.11 0.76
N VAL A 9 -2.62 -0.12 -0.13
CA VAL A 9 -1.80 1.08 -0.03
C VAL A 9 -2.75 2.28 -0.04
N LEU A 10 -2.50 3.26 0.80
CA LEU A 10 -3.42 4.37 1.01
C LEU A 10 -2.73 5.58 1.62
N TRP A 11 -3.47 6.69 1.63
CA TRP A 11 -3.12 7.87 2.40
C TRP A 11 -3.91 7.92 3.69
N ASP A 12 -3.22 8.06 4.82
CA ASP A 12 -3.84 8.47 6.08
C ASP A 12 -3.90 10.00 6.11
N ASN A 13 -5.10 10.56 6.04
CA ASN A 13 -5.32 11.99 6.07
C ASN A 13 -5.45 12.46 7.52
N LEU A 14 -4.32 12.78 8.12
CA LEU A 14 -4.23 13.27 9.49
C LEU A 14 -4.43 14.79 9.54
N PRO A 15 -4.80 15.37 10.70
CA PRO A 15 -4.83 16.82 10.86
C PRO A 15 -3.52 17.52 10.51
N SER A 16 -2.38 16.82 10.69
CA SER A 16 -1.03 17.29 10.35
C SER A 16 -0.66 17.12 8.88
N GLY A 17 -1.49 16.46 8.07
CA GLY A 17 -1.25 16.19 6.65
C GLY A 17 -1.38 14.72 6.29
N LYS A 18 -1.20 14.42 5.01
CA LYS A 18 -1.28 13.06 4.48
C LYS A 18 0.00 12.27 4.79
N LYS A 19 -0.17 11.02 5.20
CA LYS A 19 0.92 10.09 5.45
C LYS A 19 0.67 8.79 4.71
N LEU A 20 1.70 8.26 4.05
CA LEU A 20 1.64 6.97 3.38
C LEU A 20 1.38 5.86 4.40
N GLY A 21 0.38 5.02 4.14
CA GLY A 21 -0.06 3.97 5.02
C GLY A 21 -0.45 2.68 4.30
N GLY A 22 -1.00 1.78 5.08
CA GLY A 22 -1.35 0.43 4.68
C GLY A 22 -0.53 -0.58 5.46
N ALA A 23 -1.20 -1.45 6.24
CA ALA A 23 -0.49 -2.40 7.09
C ALA A 23 0.48 -3.31 6.32
N PRO A 24 0.09 -3.88 5.15
CA PRO A 24 1.01 -4.72 4.38
C PRO A 24 2.24 -3.95 3.89
N LEU A 25 2.07 -2.68 3.51
CA LEU A 25 3.18 -1.83 3.07
C LEU A 25 4.12 -1.50 4.24
N ASN A 26 3.57 -1.17 5.39
CA ASN A 26 4.36 -0.82 6.58
C ASN A 26 5.29 -1.96 7.00
N VAL A 27 4.80 -3.20 6.92
CA VAL A 27 5.63 -4.39 7.19
C VAL A 27 6.80 -4.47 6.20
N LEU A 28 6.52 -4.29 4.89
CA LEU A 28 7.57 -4.35 3.86
C LEU A 28 8.63 -3.28 4.04
N VAL A 29 8.24 -2.06 4.37
CA VAL A 29 9.18 -0.95 4.59
C VAL A 29 10.15 -1.30 5.72
N ARG A 30 9.65 -1.89 6.80
CA ARG A 30 10.49 -2.33 7.92
C ARG A 30 11.43 -3.48 7.54
N LEU A 31 10.90 -4.48 6.83
CA LEU A 31 11.71 -5.62 6.38
C LEU A 31 12.75 -5.21 5.34
N ARG A 32 12.42 -4.27 4.46
CA ARG A 32 13.38 -3.73 3.50
C ARG A 32 14.55 -3.03 4.19
N ALA A 33 14.27 -2.28 5.26
CA ALA A 33 15.31 -1.64 6.06
C ALA A 33 16.24 -2.66 6.72
N LEU A 34 15.78 -3.89 6.94
CA LEU A 34 16.59 -5.01 7.45
C LEU A 34 17.28 -5.82 6.35
N GLY A 35 17.20 -5.39 5.10
CA GLY A 35 17.91 -5.99 3.97
C GLY A 35 17.12 -6.98 3.13
N ALA A 36 15.82 -7.18 3.40
CA ALA A 36 14.99 -8.08 2.59
C ALA A 36 14.69 -7.49 1.21
N ASP A 37 14.52 -8.35 0.20
CA ASP A 37 14.01 -7.99 -1.12
C ASP A 37 12.47 -8.02 -1.08
N CYS A 38 11.84 -6.84 -1.11
CA CYS A 38 10.42 -6.67 -0.85
C CYS A 38 9.65 -6.19 -2.08
N ALA A 39 8.46 -6.77 -2.30
CA ALA A 39 7.51 -6.35 -3.34
C ALA A 39 6.09 -6.28 -2.78
N ILE A 40 5.32 -5.28 -3.22
CA ILE A 40 3.92 -5.09 -2.84
C ILE A 40 2.99 -5.45 -4.00
N ILE A 41 1.98 -6.28 -3.72
CA ILE A 41 0.84 -6.53 -4.62
C ILE A 41 -0.31 -5.68 -4.11
N SER A 42 -0.62 -4.62 -4.84
CA SER A 42 -1.69 -3.68 -4.48
C SER A 42 -2.21 -2.96 -5.72
N SER A 43 -3.09 -2.00 -5.52
CA SER A 43 -3.62 -1.15 -6.58
C SER A 43 -3.77 0.28 -6.08
N ARG A 44 -3.34 1.23 -6.90
CA ARG A 44 -3.51 2.66 -6.68
C ARG A 44 -4.36 3.26 -7.79
N GLY A 45 -4.91 4.46 -7.59
CA GLY A 45 -5.66 5.15 -8.63
C GLY A 45 -4.77 5.76 -9.71
N ALA A 46 -5.36 6.05 -10.87
CA ALA A 46 -4.73 6.80 -11.95
C ALA A 46 -4.87 8.31 -11.68
N ASP A 47 -4.31 8.76 -10.58
CA ASP A 47 -4.40 10.14 -10.09
C ASP A 47 -3.08 10.59 -9.45
N ALA A 48 -3.01 11.87 -9.09
CA ALA A 48 -1.79 12.45 -8.50
C ALA A 48 -1.43 11.80 -7.16
N ASP A 49 -2.43 11.46 -6.36
CA ASP A 49 -2.21 10.75 -5.08
C ASP A 49 -1.61 9.36 -5.31
N GLY A 50 -2.05 8.66 -6.37
CA GLY A 50 -1.50 7.35 -6.75
C GLY A 50 -0.08 7.44 -7.27
N ASP A 51 0.23 8.45 -8.08
CA ASP A 51 1.58 8.70 -8.58
C ASP A 51 2.54 8.97 -7.41
N GLU A 52 2.12 9.75 -6.43
CA GLU A 52 2.91 10.05 -5.25
C GLU A 52 3.12 8.84 -4.34
N ILE A 53 2.10 7.99 -4.18
CA ILE A 53 2.22 6.71 -3.47
C ILE A 53 3.32 5.86 -4.12
N GLN A 54 3.26 5.68 -5.43
CA GLN A 54 4.24 4.88 -6.16
C GLN A 54 5.65 5.45 -5.98
N ARG A 55 5.81 6.76 -6.12
CA ARG A 55 7.10 7.42 -5.92
C ARG A 55 7.67 7.18 -4.54
N GLN A 56 6.85 7.30 -3.49
CA GLN A 56 7.31 7.09 -2.11
C GLN A 56 7.64 5.63 -1.82
N ILE A 57 6.89 4.68 -2.37
CA ILE A 57 7.21 3.26 -2.23
C ILE A 57 8.57 2.95 -2.87
N GLU A 58 8.80 3.45 -4.08
CA GLU A 58 10.06 3.29 -4.80
C GLU A 58 11.23 3.93 -4.04
N GLU A 59 11.03 5.10 -3.47
CA GLU A 59 12.02 5.79 -2.62
C GLU A 59 12.44 4.96 -1.41
N LYS A 60 11.53 4.14 -0.89
CA LYS A 60 11.81 3.19 0.20
C LYS A 60 12.41 1.86 -0.28
N ASN A 61 12.72 1.75 -1.56
CA ASN A 61 13.30 0.57 -2.21
C ASN A 61 12.44 -0.70 -2.10
N VAL A 62 11.13 -0.54 -2.01
CA VAL A 62 10.16 -1.62 -2.16
C VAL A 62 9.75 -1.66 -3.64
N SER A 63 9.74 -2.86 -4.23
CA SER A 63 9.38 -3.01 -5.64
C SER A 63 7.91 -2.68 -5.88
N THR A 64 7.66 -1.84 -6.89
CA THR A 64 6.31 -1.48 -7.38
C THR A 64 5.94 -2.22 -8.68
N ALA A 65 6.73 -3.22 -9.08
CA ALA A 65 6.47 -3.97 -10.32
C ALA A 65 5.09 -4.64 -10.32
N LEU A 66 4.55 -4.96 -9.14
CA LEU A 66 3.24 -5.59 -8.96
C LEU A 66 2.18 -4.61 -8.40
N LEU A 67 2.49 -3.32 -8.33
CA LEU A 67 1.54 -2.27 -8.00
C LEU A 67 0.72 -1.94 -9.24
N GLN A 68 -0.57 -2.23 -9.18
CA GLN A 68 -1.50 -2.02 -10.30
C GLN A 68 -2.01 -0.58 -10.30
N THR A 69 -2.43 -0.12 -11.47
CA THR A 69 -3.13 1.16 -11.63
C THR A 69 -4.59 0.87 -11.96
N CYS A 70 -5.50 1.33 -11.09
CA CYS A 70 -6.93 1.22 -11.30
C CYS A 70 -7.43 2.46 -12.05
N PRO A 71 -7.97 2.33 -13.27
CA PRO A 71 -8.35 3.49 -14.08
C PRO A 71 -9.67 4.14 -13.66
N ASP A 72 -10.53 3.44 -12.93
CA ASP A 72 -11.91 3.84 -12.66
C ASP A 72 -12.22 4.09 -11.18
N GLN A 73 -11.24 3.92 -10.29
CA GLN A 73 -11.41 4.20 -8.86
C GLN A 73 -10.26 5.07 -8.33
N PRO A 74 -10.53 5.98 -7.38
CA PRO A 74 -9.51 6.85 -6.82
C PRO A 74 -8.54 6.08 -5.92
N THR A 75 -7.35 6.62 -5.75
CA THR A 75 -6.41 6.17 -4.73
C THR A 75 -7.07 6.24 -3.35
N SER A 76 -6.85 5.22 -2.54
CA SER A 76 -7.49 5.09 -1.24
C SER A 76 -7.05 6.18 -0.28
N LEU A 77 -8.03 6.74 0.42
CA LEU A 77 -7.84 7.75 1.45
C LEU A 77 -8.56 7.29 2.72
N VAL A 78 -7.87 7.36 3.84
CA VAL A 78 -8.47 7.15 5.16
C VAL A 78 -8.50 8.48 5.90
N GLU A 79 -9.70 8.94 6.25
CA GLU A 79 -9.87 10.12 7.09
C GLU A 79 -9.63 9.74 8.55
N VAL A 80 -8.67 10.41 9.17
CA VAL A 80 -8.32 10.17 10.58
C VAL A 80 -8.73 11.39 11.39
N ALA A 81 -9.66 11.19 12.31
CA ALA A 81 -10.09 12.21 13.27
C ALA A 81 -9.61 11.83 14.68
N ILE A 82 -9.06 12.81 15.38
CA ILE A 82 -8.59 12.64 16.77
C ILE A 82 -9.49 13.49 17.67
N ASN A 83 -10.13 12.83 18.66
CA ASN A 83 -11.00 13.52 19.61
C ASN A 83 -10.20 14.22 20.73
N LYS A 84 -10.91 14.92 21.62
CA LYS A 84 -10.31 15.64 22.74
C LYS A 84 -9.53 14.76 23.72
N CYS A 85 -9.83 13.46 23.76
CA CYS A 85 -9.13 12.47 24.59
C CYS A 85 -7.94 11.83 23.89
N GLY A 86 -7.61 12.25 22.66
CA GLY A 86 -6.51 11.68 21.88
C GLY A 86 -6.86 10.36 21.20
N VAL A 87 -8.12 9.97 21.16
CA VAL A 87 -8.57 8.73 20.51
C VAL A 87 -8.79 8.99 19.04
N ALA A 88 -8.13 8.18 18.18
CA ALA A 88 -8.27 8.25 16.75
C ALA A 88 -9.47 7.43 16.27
N THR A 89 -10.23 7.99 15.33
CA THR A 89 -11.24 7.29 14.54
C THR A 89 -10.83 7.31 13.09
N TYR A 90 -11.08 6.20 12.38
CA TYR A 90 -10.69 6.02 10.99
C TYR A 90 -11.91 5.81 10.12
N ASP A 91 -11.98 6.52 9.00
CA ASP A 91 -13.02 6.36 8.00
C ASP A 91 -12.36 6.10 6.64
N ILE A 92 -12.54 4.87 6.12
CA ILE A 92 -12.03 4.49 4.81
C ILE A 92 -13.00 4.99 3.76
N VAL A 93 -12.53 5.92 2.92
CA VAL A 93 -13.35 6.47 1.84
C VAL A 93 -13.55 5.41 0.76
N TYR A 94 -14.80 5.13 0.41
CA TYR A 94 -15.23 4.14 -0.56
C TYR A 94 -16.00 4.79 -1.72
N PRO A 95 -15.90 4.27 -2.96
CA PRO A 95 -15.02 3.20 -3.44
C PRO A 95 -13.56 3.64 -3.60
N CYS A 96 -12.63 2.68 -3.67
CA CYS A 96 -11.20 2.98 -3.77
C CYS A 96 -10.43 1.92 -4.57
N ALA A 97 -9.24 2.30 -5.03
CA ALA A 97 -8.46 1.52 -5.96
C ALA A 97 -7.95 0.19 -5.38
N TRP A 98 -7.53 0.16 -4.09
CA TRP A 98 -6.98 -1.09 -3.54
C TRP A 98 -8.02 -2.21 -3.44
N ASP A 99 -9.31 -1.88 -3.44
CA ASP A 99 -10.39 -2.86 -3.46
C ASP A 99 -10.55 -3.53 -4.84
N ARG A 100 -9.79 -3.07 -5.82
CA ARG A 100 -9.81 -3.54 -7.20
C ARG A 100 -8.53 -4.26 -7.63
N ILE A 101 -7.81 -4.84 -6.67
CA ILE A 101 -6.63 -5.65 -7.00
C ILE A 101 -7.09 -6.88 -7.80
N THR A 102 -6.45 -7.11 -8.95
CA THR A 102 -6.74 -8.28 -9.80
C THR A 102 -5.61 -9.29 -9.70
N LEU A 103 -5.96 -10.57 -9.79
CA LEU A 103 -4.98 -11.64 -9.83
C LEU A 103 -4.25 -11.63 -11.17
N ARG A 104 -2.91 -11.61 -11.13
CA ARG A 104 -2.05 -11.66 -12.32
C ARG A 104 -0.99 -12.75 -12.17
N ASP A 105 -0.57 -13.30 -13.32
CA ASP A 105 0.42 -14.38 -13.35
C ASP A 105 1.77 -13.94 -12.76
N GLU A 106 2.18 -12.71 -12.98
CA GLU A 106 3.42 -12.14 -12.43
C GLU A 106 3.40 -12.10 -10.90
N ALA A 107 2.23 -11.79 -10.32
CA ALA A 107 2.05 -11.80 -8.87
C ALA A 107 2.14 -13.20 -8.30
N LEU A 108 1.52 -14.17 -8.95
CA LEU A 108 1.62 -15.59 -8.54
C LEU A 108 3.04 -16.10 -8.62
N ALA A 109 3.76 -15.78 -9.69
CA ALA A 109 5.16 -16.18 -9.86
C ALA A 109 6.03 -15.58 -8.75
N ARG A 110 5.83 -14.31 -8.42
CA ARG A 110 6.59 -13.65 -7.35
C ARG A 110 6.31 -14.28 -5.98
N VAL A 111 5.05 -14.58 -5.68
CA VAL A 111 4.69 -15.24 -4.41
C VAL A 111 5.31 -16.64 -4.33
N ALA A 112 5.27 -17.40 -5.44
CA ALA A 112 5.82 -18.76 -5.47
C ALA A 112 7.32 -18.78 -5.19
N GLU A 113 8.08 -17.76 -5.59
CA GLU A 113 9.53 -17.66 -5.33
C GLU A 113 9.88 -16.92 -4.04
N SER A 114 8.90 -16.40 -3.30
CA SER A 114 9.14 -15.68 -2.06
C SER A 114 9.36 -16.62 -0.88
N ASP A 115 10.22 -16.20 0.05
CA ASP A 115 10.46 -16.90 1.31
C ASP A 115 9.34 -16.71 2.31
N ALA A 116 8.63 -15.57 2.21
CA ALA A 116 7.47 -15.25 3.04
C ALA A 116 6.44 -14.45 2.25
N PHE A 117 5.18 -14.68 2.56
CA PHE A 117 4.04 -13.94 2.01
C PHE A 117 3.20 -13.38 3.15
N VAL A 118 2.99 -12.06 3.13
CA VAL A 118 2.24 -11.32 4.16
C VAL A 118 0.97 -10.77 3.52
N PHE A 119 -0.16 -10.97 4.18
CA PHE A 119 -1.44 -10.42 3.72
C PHE A 119 -2.30 -9.97 4.90
N GLY A 120 -3.18 -9.04 4.62
CA GLY A 120 -4.07 -8.52 5.65
C GLY A 120 -5.09 -7.55 5.10
#